data_2a330e3d1b52d725be14b285e8817495
#
_entry.id   2a330e3d1b52d725be14b285e8817495
#
_cell.length_a   1.000
_cell.length_b   1.000
_cell.length_c   1.000
_cell.angle_alpha   90.00
_cell.angle_beta   90.00
_cell.angle_gamma   90.00
#
_symmetry.space_group_name_H-M   'P 1'
#
loop_
_entity.id
_entity.type
_entity.pdbx_description
1 polymer ?
#
loop_
_entity_poly.entity_id
_entity_poly.type
_entity_poly.pdbx_seq_one_letter_code
_entity_poly.pdbx_strand_id
1 'polypeptide(L)'
;MSSIVTGASGFIGRMLTRMLVDSGEKVVGIDRVPQPPRPGLTVLTADLLDDDGLVRAALADADAVYHLAGCPGVRDHGDGIAWRRHRDNVLAGARVLNAVPKHVPLLVASSSSVYGGARAGRPSHEADPVRPAGGYAESKVLLERLCAERLERGGRTTVLRPFTVAGEGQRPDMALSLWLAAAREGRPLRVLGSLDRTRDVTDVRQAAQAMIDLAASGAQGVVNVGTGRGQTLRALAAAVAEVLDTEVAFAVEPAPRIEPGASLADTRRLRSLIGWSPRTDLHDVVRRQAAAARPLLEVA
;
A
#
# COMPACT_ATOMS: atom_id res chain seq x y z
N MET A 1 21.92 9.39 3.84
CA MET A 1 21.43 8.04 4.12
C MET A 1 21.20 7.30 2.81
N SER A 2 21.35 5.98 2.81
CA SER A 2 21.08 5.11 1.65
C SER A 2 19.84 4.26 1.96
N SER A 3 18.71 4.63 1.40
CA SER A 3 17.45 3.93 1.59
C SER A 3 17.18 2.94 0.46
N ILE A 4 16.77 1.73 0.81
CA ILE A 4 16.38 0.71 -0.18
C ILE A 4 14.86 0.61 -0.22
N VAL A 5 14.28 0.67 -1.42
CA VAL A 5 12.85 0.47 -1.63
C VAL A 5 12.65 -0.72 -2.56
N THR A 6 12.13 -1.84 -2.06
CA THR A 6 11.70 -2.93 -2.92
C THR A 6 10.25 -2.75 -3.33
N GLY A 7 9.88 -3.14 -4.54
CA GLY A 7 8.58 -2.77 -5.11
C GLY A 7 8.54 -1.29 -5.53
N ALA A 8 9.68 -0.74 -5.86
CA ALA A 8 9.88 0.68 -6.14
C ALA A 8 9.09 1.19 -7.35
N SER A 9 8.79 0.33 -8.33
CA SER A 9 7.95 0.64 -9.49
C SER A 9 6.45 0.50 -9.23
N GLY A 10 6.07 0.01 -8.04
CA GLY A 10 4.67 -0.11 -7.60
C GLY A 10 4.05 1.24 -7.24
N PHE A 11 2.74 1.24 -6.97
CA PHE A 11 1.97 2.45 -6.65
C PHE A 11 2.55 3.23 -5.46
N ILE A 12 2.64 2.61 -4.28
CA ILE A 12 3.19 3.26 -3.08
C ILE A 12 4.71 3.44 -3.23
N GLY A 13 5.40 2.46 -3.82
CA GLY A 13 6.85 2.48 -4.00
C GLY A 13 7.35 3.68 -4.79
N ARG A 14 6.68 4.03 -5.90
CA ARG A 14 7.03 5.23 -6.69
C ARG A 14 6.90 6.51 -5.88
N MET A 15 5.82 6.65 -5.10
CA MET A 15 5.62 7.83 -4.26
C MET A 15 6.68 7.92 -3.17
N LEU A 16 6.93 6.83 -2.46
CA LEU A 16 7.94 6.75 -1.42
C LEU A 16 9.34 7.06 -1.97
N THR A 17 9.73 6.40 -3.07
CA THR A 17 11.01 6.62 -3.74
C THR A 17 11.18 8.08 -4.13
N ARG A 18 10.14 8.69 -4.71
CA ARG A 18 10.15 10.11 -5.07
C ARG A 18 10.39 10.99 -3.85
N MET A 19 9.64 10.79 -2.76
CA MET A 19 9.72 11.63 -1.57
C MET A 19 11.08 11.50 -0.88
N LEU A 20 11.65 10.29 -0.80
CA LEU A 20 12.99 10.07 -0.26
C LEU A 20 14.07 10.80 -1.08
N VAL A 21 14.00 10.71 -2.42
CA VAL A 21 14.93 11.43 -3.31
C VAL A 21 14.75 12.94 -3.19
N ASP A 22 13.50 13.42 -3.17
CA ASP A 22 13.20 14.87 -3.04
C ASP A 22 13.67 15.44 -1.68
N SER A 23 13.80 14.60 -0.63
CA SER A 23 14.41 14.98 0.65
C SER A 23 15.95 14.90 0.67
N GLY A 24 16.57 14.56 -0.45
CA GLY A 24 18.05 14.49 -0.59
C GLY A 24 18.66 13.14 -0.20
N GLU A 25 17.87 12.10 0.02
CA GLU A 25 18.40 10.76 0.28
C GLU A 25 18.91 10.09 -1.02
N LYS A 26 19.92 9.24 -0.87
CA LYS A 26 20.29 8.29 -1.92
C LYS A 26 19.38 7.08 -1.83
N VAL A 27 18.69 6.76 -2.92
CA VAL A 27 17.73 5.67 -2.93
C VAL A 27 18.14 4.59 -3.94
N VAL A 28 18.07 3.33 -3.53
CA VAL A 28 18.15 2.19 -4.44
C VAL A 28 16.75 1.60 -4.57
N GLY A 29 16.14 1.73 -5.74
CA GLY A 29 14.86 1.13 -6.07
C GLY A 29 15.05 -0.24 -6.68
N ILE A 30 14.47 -1.28 -6.09
CA ILE A 30 14.53 -2.67 -6.56
C ILE A 30 13.14 -3.09 -7.01
N ASP A 31 12.99 -3.49 -8.27
CA ASP A 31 11.72 -4.00 -8.81
C ASP A 31 11.98 -4.86 -10.05
N ARG A 32 11.05 -5.75 -10.39
CA ARG A 32 11.06 -6.49 -11.66
C ARG A 32 10.71 -5.61 -12.87
N VAL A 33 9.99 -4.52 -12.63
CA VAL A 33 9.61 -3.53 -13.62
C VAL A 33 10.58 -2.35 -13.53
N PRO A 34 11.25 -1.98 -14.63
CA PRO A 34 12.18 -0.86 -14.62
C PRO A 34 11.46 0.46 -14.34
N GLN A 35 12.19 1.42 -13.77
CA GLN A 35 11.76 2.80 -13.61
C GLN A 35 12.63 3.73 -14.44
N PRO A 36 12.12 4.90 -14.85
CA PRO A 36 12.97 5.94 -15.41
C PRO A 36 14.06 6.36 -14.40
N PRO A 37 15.32 6.48 -14.83
CA PRO A 37 16.39 6.97 -13.98
C PRO A 37 16.13 8.44 -13.61
N ARG A 38 16.55 8.83 -12.40
CA ARG A 38 16.52 10.21 -11.92
C ARG A 38 17.70 10.46 -10.97
N PRO A 39 18.18 11.72 -10.85
CA PRO A 39 19.23 12.03 -9.89
C PRO A 39 18.83 11.58 -8.47
N GLY A 40 19.75 10.95 -7.74
CA GLY A 40 19.50 10.40 -6.41
C GLY A 40 18.86 9.00 -6.36
N LEU A 41 18.43 8.45 -7.49
CA LEU A 41 17.84 7.12 -7.61
C LEU A 41 18.73 6.18 -8.43
N THR A 42 19.20 5.11 -7.80
CA THR A 42 19.77 3.95 -8.49
C THR A 42 18.67 2.91 -8.70
N VAL A 43 18.47 2.42 -9.93
CA VAL A 43 17.46 1.42 -10.25
C VAL A 43 18.13 0.07 -10.44
N LEU A 44 17.71 -0.93 -9.67
CA LEU A 44 18.05 -2.33 -9.87
C LEU A 44 16.81 -3.08 -10.38
N THR A 45 16.83 -3.46 -11.65
CA THR A 45 15.77 -4.29 -12.23
C THR A 45 16.08 -5.75 -11.94
N ALA A 46 15.46 -6.31 -10.91
CA ALA A 46 15.76 -7.66 -10.42
C ALA A 46 14.54 -8.32 -9.76
N ASP A 47 14.52 -9.65 -9.75
CA ASP A 47 13.61 -10.42 -8.90
C ASP A 47 14.31 -10.69 -7.55
N LEU A 48 13.61 -10.43 -6.46
CA LEU A 48 14.12 -10.64 -5.10
C LEU A 48 14.45 -12.12 -4.80
N LEU A 49 13.92 -13.05 -5.59
CA LEU A 49 14.17 -14.48 -5.43
C LEU A 49 15.36 -14.99 -6.26
N ASP A 50 15.84 -14.19 -7.20
CA ASP A 50 17.06 -14.54 -7.92
C ASP A 50 18.28 -14.40 -7.02
N ASP A 51 19.33 -15.17 -7.30
CA ASP A 51 20.59 -15.07 -6.55
C ASP A 51 21.46 -13.94 -7.08
N ASP A 52 20.94 -12.70 -6.99
CA ASP A 52 21.60 -11.50 -7.43
C ASP A 52 22.48 -10.93 -6.30
N GLY A 53 23.79 -10.98 -6.50
CA GLY A 53 24.76 -10.44 -5.57
C GLY A 53 24.62 -8.93 -5.34
N LEU A 54 24.16 -8.14 -6.33
CA LEU A 54 23.95 -6.70 -6.22
C LEU A 54 22.77 -6.39 -5.32
N VAL A 55 21.65 -7.11 -5.45
CA VAL A 55 20.48 -6.97 -4.57
C VAL A 55 20.87 -7.29 -3.14
N ARG A 56 21.60 -8.38 -2.92
CA ARG A 56 22.04 -8.79 -1.59
C ARG A 56 23.01 -7.77 -0.97
N ALA A 57 23.96 -7.26 -1.74
CA ALA A 57 24.88 -6.22 -1.28
C ALA A 57 24.12 -4.93 -0.92
N ALA A 58 23.22 -4.47 -1.78
CA ALA A 58 22.39 -3.29 -1.50
C ALA A 58 21.60 -3.41 -0.20
N LEU A 59 20.96 -4.57 0.04
CA LEU A 59 20.21 -4.81 1.28
C LEU A 59 21.10 -4.87 2.53
N ALA A 60 22.34 -5.35 2.38
CA ALA A 60 23.30 -5.46 3.48
C ALA A 60 23.90 -4.10 3.88
N ASP A 61 24.06 -3.17 2.91
CA ASP A 61 24.69 -1.85 3.10
C ASP A 61 23.66 -0.72 3.33
N ALA A 62 22.38 -1.07 3.51
CA ALA A 62 21.31 -0.09 3.67
C ALA A 62 21.33 0.59 5.05
N ASP A 63 20.99 1.88 5.09
CA ASP A 63 20.66 2.59 6.34
C ASP A 63 19.20 2.38 6.76
N ALA A 64 18.29 2.15 5.78
CA ALA A 64 16.90 1.79 5.99
C ALA A 64 16.37 0.98 4.80
N VAL A 65 15.46 0.04 5.06
CA VAL A 65 14.82 -0.78 4.01
C VAL A 65 13.30 -0.68 4.11
N TYR A 66 12.66 -0.37 2.98
CA TYR A 66 11.22 -0.34 2.80
C TYR A 66 10.81 -1.50 1.87
N HIS A 67 10.30 -2.57 2.43
CA HIS A 67 9.87 -3.73 1.65
C HIS A 67 8.39 -3.60 1.26
N LEU A 68 8.16 -3.10 0.04
CA LEU A 68 6.83 -2.91 -0.55
C LEU A 68 6.56 -3.89 -1.70
N ALA A 69 7.56 -4.65 -2.14
CA ALA A 69 7.40 -5.67 -3.17
C ALA A 69 6.42 -6.74 -2.72
N GLY A 70 5.61 -7.21 -3.67
CA GLY A 70 4.64 -8.27 -3.42
C GLY A 70 3.57 -8.35 -4.49
N CYS A 71 2.81 -9.43 -4.48
CA CYS A 71 1.65 -9.66 -5.33
C CYS A 71 0.40 -9.09 -4.63
N PRO A 72 -0.10 -7.92 -5.03
CA PRO A 72 -1.30 -7.31 -4.46
C PRO A 72 -2.57 -7.93 -5.06
N GLY A 73 -3.74 -7.46 -4.61
CA GLY A 73 -5.03 -7.79 -5.20
C GLY A 73 -5.86 -8.73 -4.33
N VAL A 74 -6.82 -8.16 -3.60
CA VAL A 74 -7.76 -8.94 -2.76
C VAL A 74 -8.71 -9.75 -3.62
N ARG A 75 -9.08 -9.24 -4.81
CA ARG A 75 -10.12 -9.79 -5.69
C ARG A 75 -9.59 -10.65 -6.84
N ASP A 76 -8.28 -10.78 -6.97
CA ASP A 76 -7.68 -11.56 -8.04
C ASP A 76 -7.84 -13.07 -7.75
N HIS A 77 -8.44 -13.79 -8.69
CA HIS A 77 -8.76 -15.22 -8.59
C HIS A 77 -8.25 -16.04 -9.79
N GLY A 78 -7.38 -15.45 -10.63
CA GLY A 78 -6.82 -16.12 -11.79
C GLY A 78 -5.96 -17.34 -11.43
N ASP A 79 -5.76 -18.21 -12.41
CA ASP A 79 -4.93 -19.41 -12.26
C ASP A 79 -3.50 -19.03 -11.81
N GLY A 80 -2.96 -19.81 -10.87
CA GLY A 80 -1.63 -19.59 -10.31
C GLY A 80 -1.52 -18.41 -9.33
N ILE A 81 -2.61 -17.65 -9.03
CA ILE A 81 -2.55 -16.51 -8.12
C ILE A 81 -2.11 -16.88 -6.70
N ALA A 82 -2.54 -18.07 -6.22
CA ALA A 82 -2.15 -18.56 -4.89
C ALA A 82 -0.63 -18.74 -4.80
N TRP A 83 -0.04 -19.36 -5.83
CA TRP A 83 1.40 -19.52 -5.93
C TRP A 83 2.13 -18.16 -6.05
N ARG A 84 1.65 -17.24 -6.91
CA ARG A 84 2.26 -15.90 -7.03
C ARG A 84 2.22 -15.14 -5.71
N ARG A 85 1.11 -15.20 -4.96
CA ARG A 85 1.02 -14.59 -3.63
C ARG A 85 1.98 -15.20 -2.64
N HIS A 86 2.09 -16.52 -2.62
CA HIS A 86 3.06 -17.19 -1.75
C HIS A 86 4.50 -16.83 -2.13
N ARG A 87 4.83 -16.92 -3.41
CA ARG A 87 6.15 -16.57 -3.95
C ARG A 87 6.55 -15.13 -3.65
N ASP A 88 5.69 -14.19 -4.05
CA ASP A 88 6.03 -12.75 -4.05
C ASP A 88 5.80 -12.08 -2.69
N ASN A 89 4.87 -12.57 -1.86
CA ASN A 89 4.63 -11.98 -0.54
C ASN A 89 5.39 -12.72 0.58
N VAL A 90 5.51 -14.05 0.51
CA VAL A 90 6.09 -14.84 1.61
C VAL A 90 7.55 -15.16 1.34
N LEU A 91 7.88 -15.82 0.21
CA LEU A 91 9.26 -16.23 -0.08
C LEU A 91 10.17 -15.02 -0.34
N ALA A 92 9.72 -14.05 -1.14
CA ALA A 92 10.49 -12.82 -1.37
C ALA A 92 10.64 -12.01 -0.08
N GLY A 93 9.58 -11.93 0.74
CA GLY A 93 9.65 -11.32 2.07
C GLY A 93 10.67 -12.00 2.98
N ALA A 94 10.65 -13.34 3.05
CA ALA A 94 11.63 -14.11 3.82
C ALA A 94 13.08 -13.81 3.38
N ARG A 95 13.30 -13.69 2.07
CA ARG A 95 14.61 -13.37 1.52
C ARG A 95 15.10 -11.99 1.99
N VAL A 96 14.26 -10.97 1.91
CA VAL A 96 14.59 -9.62 2.38
C VAL A 96 14.82 -9.61 3.89
N LEU A 97 13.95 -10.25 4.69
CA LEU A 97 14.09 -10.35 6.15
C LEU A 97 15.41 -10.99 6.58
N ASN A 98 15.92 -11.95 5.80
CA ASN A 98 17.18 -12.62 6.08
C ASN A 98 18.41 -11.83 5.57
N ALA A 99 18.28 -11.07 4.48
CA ALA A 99 19.38 -10.30 3.88
C ALA A 99 19.69 -8.98 4.62
N VAL A 100 18.67 -8.36 5.21
CA VAL A 100 18.82 -7.07 5.91
C VAL A 100 19.44 -7.30 7.31
N PRO A 101 20.55 -6.61 7.66
CA PRO A 101 21.17 -6.71 8.98
C PRO A 101 20.19 -6.36 10.10
N LYS A 102 20.36 -7.00 11.29
CA LYS A 102 19.40 -6.83 12.41
C LYS A 102 19.29 -5.39 12.90
N HIS A 103 20.38 -4.63 12.86
CA HIS A 103 20.42 -3.23 13.31
C HIS A 103 19.77 -2.23 12.34
N VAL A 104 19.58 -2.64 11.08
CA VAL A 104 18.97 -1.79 10.04
C VAL A 104 17.44 -1.79 10.19
N PRO A 105 16.79 -0.62 10.24
CA PRO A 105 15.34 -0.51 10.23
C PRO A 105 14.77 -1.13 8.97
N LEU A 106 13.87 -2.09 9.13
CA LEU A 106 13.17 -2.75 8.04
C LEU A 106 11.65 -2.54 8.21
N LEU A 107 11.07 -1.76 7.30
CA LEU A 107 9.62 -1.55 7.23
C LEU A 107 9.02 -2.49 6.20
N VAL A 108 8.02 -3.27 6.59
CA VAL A 108 7.42 -4.30 5.73
C VAL A 108 5.94 -4.00 5.51
N ALA A 109 5.53 -3.88 4.26
CA ALA A 109 4.13 -3.65 3.91
C ALA A 109 3.29 -4.93 4.05
N SER A 110 2.48 -4.99 5.10
CA SER A 110 1.34 -5.88 5.23
C SER A 110 0.07 -5.22 4.64
N SER A 111 -1.08 -5.40 5.23
CA SER A 111 -2.35 -4.83 4.78
C SER A 111 -3.40 -4.85 5.89
N SER A 112 -4.31 -3.88 5.89
CA SER A 112 -5.52 -3.92 6.74
C SER A 112 -6.46 -5.09 6.41
N SER A 113 -6.29 -5.73 5.24
CA SER A 113 -7.07 -6.92 4.87
C SER A 113 -6.90 -8.09 5.84
N VAL A 114 -5.80 -8.14 6.61
CA VAL A 114 -5.56 -9.16 7.64
C VAL A 114 -6.63 -9.15 8.73
N TYR A 115 -7.32 -8.03 8.95
CA TYR A 115 -8.40 -7.93 9.93
C TYR A 115 -9.72 -8.57 9.46
N GLY A 116 -9.93 -8.71 8.12
CA GLY A 116 -11.21 -9.14 7.56
C GLY A 116 -12.31 -8.07 7.65
N GLY A 117 -11.96 -6.82 7.91
CA GLY A 117 -12.87 -5.67 8.05
C GLY A 117 -13.00 -5.17 9.49
N ALA A 118 -13.64 -4.00 9.64
CA ALA A 118 -13.92 -3.41 10.95
C ALA A 118 -15.08 -4.16 11.64
N ARG A 119 -14.94 -4.41 12.94
CA ARG A 119 -15.96 -5.07 13.75
C ARG A 119 -16.95 -4.05 14.32
N ALA A 120 -18.24 -4.27 14.10
CA ALA A 120 -19.32 -3.47 14.70
C ALA A 120 -19.06 -1.95 14.63
N GLY A 121 -18.46 -1.47 13.54
CA GLY A 121 -18.17 -0.06 13.34
C GLY A 121 -17.00 0.51 14.16
N ARG A 122 -16.33 -0.30 15.02
CA ARG A 122 -15.17 0.17 15.75
C ARG A 122 -13.87 0.09 14.91
N PRO A 123 -12.92 1.01 15.14
CA PRO A 123 -11.61 0.95 14.52
C PRO A 123 -10.85 -0.36 14.84
N SER A 124 -10.13 -0.90 13.83
CA SER A 124 -9.27 -2.06 14.02
C SER A 124 -7.98 -1.64 14.72
N HIS A 125 -7.71 -2.27 15.87
CA HIS A 125 -6.50 -2.04 16.67
C HIS A 125 -5.44 -3.09 16.31
N GLU A 126 -4.15 -2.74 16.44
CA GLU A 126 -3.05 -3.64 16.06
C GLU A 126 -3.03 -4.96 16.84
N ALA A 127 -3.51 -4.96 18.07
CA ALA A 127 -3.67 -6.15 18.90
C ALA A 127 -4.95 -6.96 18.60
N ASP A 128 -5.82 -6.52 17.69
CA ASP A 128 -7.00 -7.29 17.32
C ASP A 128 -6.59 -8.61 16.65
N PRO A 129 -7.27 -9.71 16.93
CA PRO A 129 -7.03 -10.96 16.24
C PRO A 129 -7.20 -10.79 14.73
N VAL A 130 -6.21 -11.24 13.96
CA VAL A 130 -6.29 -11.27 12.49
C VAL A 130 -7.31 -12.33 12.05
N ARG A 131 -8.09 -12.01 11.01
CA ARG A 131 -9.14 -12.84 10.41
C ARG A 131 -9.08 -12.71 8.91
N PRO A 132 -8.00 -13.19 8.28
CA PRO A 132 -7.82 -12.99 6.85
C PRO A 132 -8.96 -13.64 6.07
N ALA A 133 -9.53 -12.90 5.12
CA ALA A 133 -10.50 -13.40 4.17
C ALA A 133 -9.85 -13.44 2.78
N GLY A 134 -9.53 -14.65 2.31
CA GLY A 134 -8.91 -14.90 1.00
C GLY A 134 -7.39 -14.82 0.98
N GLY A 135 -6.81 -15.44 -0.04
CA GLY A 135 -5.40 -15.80 -0.11
C GLY A 135 -4.42 -14.62 -0.08
N TYR A 136 -4.84 -13.40 -0.50
CA TYR A 136 -4.01 -12.21 -0.34
C TYR A 136 -3.81 -11.88 1.16
N ALA A 137 -4.89 -11.78 1.92
CA ALA A 137 -4.80 -11.49 3.34
C ALA A 137 -4.06 -12.59 4.11
N GLU A 138 -4.27 -13.86 3.73
CA GLU A 138 -3.56 -15.01 4.29
C GLU A 138 -2.04 -14.92 4.04
N SER A 139 -1.62 -14.57 2.81
CA SER A 139 -0.20 -14.39 2.49
C SER A 139 0.45 -13.25 3.28
N LYS A 140 -0.31 -12.17 3.58
CA LYS A 140 0.18 -11.09 4.44
C LYS A 140 0.28 -11.51 5.90
N VAL A 141 -0.64 -12.34 6.41
CA VAL A 141 -0.50 -12.91 7.76
C VAL A 141 0.74 -13.81 7.87
N LEU A 142 1.04 -14.61 6.83
CA LEU A 142 2.27 -15.41 6.82
C LEU A 142 3.53 -14.51 6.83
N LEU A 143 3.54 -13.44 6.04
CA LEU A 143 4.63 -12.46 6.05
C LEU A 143 4.79 -11.80 7.43
N GLU A 144 3.69 -11.43 8.10
CA GLU A 144 3.73 -10.86 9.45
C GLU A 144 4.34 -11.82 10.48
N ARG A 145 4.09 -13.12 10.36
CA ARG A 145 4.72 -14.14 11.24
C ARG A 145 6.24 -14.17 11.08
N LEU A 146 6.74 -14.12 9.82
CA LEU A 146 8.18 -14.02 9.57
C LEU A 146 8.79 -12.73 10.14
N CYS A 147 8.04 -11.62 10.07
CA CYS A 147 8.46 -10.37 10.69
C CYS A 147 8.54 -10.48 12.23
N ALA A 148 7.56 -11.15 12.86
CA ALA A 148 7.57 -11.41 14.30
C ALA A 148 8.79 -12.25 14.73
N GLU A 149 9.10 -13.33 14.00
CA GLU A 149 10.29 -14.12 14.24
C GLU A 149 11.59 -13.32 14.13
N ARG A 150 11.67 -12.38 13.17
CA ARG A 150 12.82 -11.49 13.06
C ARG A 150 12.92 -10.54 14.26
N LEU A 151 11.79 -9.98 14.73
CA LEU A 151 11.71 -9.14 15.92
C LEU A 151 12.20 -9.90 17.17
N GLU A 152 11.73 -11.13 17.38
CA GLU A 152 12.13 -11.98 18.51
C GLU A 152 13.64 -12.27 18.50
N ARG A 153 14.25 -12.35 17.31
CA ARG A 153 15.70 -12.51 17.14
C ARG A 153 16.48 -11.18 17.25
N GLY A 154 15.81 -10.07 17.64
CA GLY A 154 16.41 -8.76 17.85
C GLY A 154 16.59 -7.92 16.57
N GLY A 155 15.90 -8.27 15.47
CA GLY A 155 15.94 -7.49 14.23
C GLY A 155 14.95 -6.32 14.27
N ARG A 156 15.41 -5.09 13.98
CA ARG A 156 14.56 -3.88 13.93
C ARG A 156 13.56 -4.02 12.77
N THR A 157 12.29 -4.25 13.08
CA THR A 157 11.26 -4.53 12.08
C THR A 157 9.95 -3.83 12.43
N THR A 158 9.39 -3.09 11.46
CA THR A 158 8.07 -2.47 11.56
C THR A 158 7.16 -3.08 10.50
N VAL A 159 6.05 -3.64 10.94
CA VAL A 159 5.01 -4.18 10.06
C VAL A 159 3.95 -3.12 9.84
N LEU A 160 3.78 -2.70 8.62
CA LEU A 160 2.81 -1.67 8.27
C LEU A 160 1.50 -2.32 7.80
N ARG A 161 0.38 -1.93 8.37
CA ARG A 161 -0.95 -2.30 7.88
C ARG A 161 -1.63 -1.08 7.24
N PRO A 162 -1.29 -0.73 5.97
CA PRO A 162 -1.97 0.36 5.29
C PRO A 162 -3.44 0.01 5.06
N PHE A 163 -4.31 1.01 5.28
CA PHE A 163 -5.70 0.97 4.91
C PHE A 163 -5.84 1.41 3.45
N THR A 164 -7.05 1.57 2.92
CA THR A 164 -7.25 1.79 1.49
C THR A 164 -6.44 2.99 0.98
N VAL A 165 -5.29 2.76 0.36
CA VAL A 165 -4.46 3.83 -0.19
C VAL A 165 -4.99 4.26 -1.55
N ALA A 166 -5.16 5.58 -1.77
CA ALA A 166 -5.62 6.17 -3.01
C ALA A 166 -4.73 7.37 -3.40
N GLY A 167 -4.75 7.74 -4.66
CA GLY A 167 -4.00 8.87 -5.20
C GLY A 167 -3.35 8.58 -6.55
N GLU A 168 -2.52 9.49 -6.98
CA GLU A 168 -1.84 9.44 -8.28
C GLU A 168 -1.00 8.16 -8.45
N GLY A 169 -1.18 7.51 -9.58
CA GLY A 169 -0.51 6.23 -9.90
C GLY A 169 -1.15 5.00 -9.29
N GLN A 170 -2.35 5.12 -8.70
CA GLN A 170 -3.10 3.96 -8.23
C GLN A 170 -3.37 2.98 -9.38
N ARG A 171 -3.30 1.69 -9.07
CA ARG A 171 -3.50 0.62 -10.06
C ARG A 171 -4.88 0.71 -10.73
N PRO A 172 -4.98 0.35 -12.03
CA PRO A 172 -6.22 0.47 -12.80
C PRO A 172 -7.36 -0.44 -12.31
N ASP A 173 -7.05 -1.54 -11.60
CA ASP A 173 -8.01 -2.48 -11.03
C ASP A 173 -8.63 -2.04 -9.68
N MET A 174 -8.17 -0.93 -9.14
CA MET A 174 -8.71 -0.39 -7.88
C MET A 174 -9.98 0.42 -8.12
N ALA A 175 -10.88 0.42 -7.12
CA ALA A 175 -12.22 0.99 -7.25
C ALA A 175 -12.23 2.45 -7.76
N LEU A 176 -11.39 3.33 -7.20
CA LEU A 176 -11.35 4.72 -7.62
C LEU A 176 -10.85 4.87 -9.05
N SER A 177 -9.84 4.10 -9.47
CA SER A 177 -9.37 4.11 -10.86
C SER A 177 -10.44 3.63 -11.84
N LEU A 178 -11.16 2.54 -11.48
CA LEU A 178 -12.28 2.03 -12.28
C LEU A 178 -13.42 3.04 -12.37
N TRP A 179 -13.72 3.74 -11.29
CA TRP A 179 -14.79 4.76 -11.26
C TRP A 179 -14.43 5.99 -12.07
N LEU A 180 -13.18 6.47 -11.99
CA LEU A 180 -12.70 7.57 -12.83
C LEU A 180 -12.77 7.24 -14.33
N ALA A 181 -12.40 6.00 -14.70
CA ALA A 181 -12.51 5.54 -16.08
C ALA A 181 -13.99 5.44 -16.52
N ALA A 182 -14.83 4.80 -15.70
CA ALA A 182 -16.26 4.65 -16.00
C ALA A 182 -16.98 6.01 -16.15
N ALA A 183 -16.73 6.96 -15.22
CA ALA A 183 -17.33 8.29 -15.26
C ALA A 183 -16.94 9.08 -16.52
N ARG A 184 -15.66 9.00 -16.94
CA ARG A 184 -15.19 9.63 -18.20
C ARG A 184 -15.84 9.05 -19.46
N GLU A 185 -16.20 7.78 -19.40
CA GLU A 185 -16.83 7.06 -20.52
C GLU A 185 -18.37 7.10 -20.44
N GLY A 186 -18.95 7.83 -19.48
CA GLY A 186 -20.40 7.87 -19.26
C GLY A 186 -21.01 6.54 -18.82
N ARG A 187 -20.18 5.61 -18.30
CA ARG A 187 -20.63 4.31 -17.81
C ARG A 187 -20.97 4.35 -16.33
N PRO A 188 -21.94 3.56 -15.85
CA PRO A 188 -22.28 3.47 -14.45
C PRO A 188 -21.07 3.04 -13.57
N LEU A 189 -20.95 3.63 -12.40
CA LEU A 189 -19.97 3.22 -11.39
C LEU A 189 -20.38 1.89 -10.78
N ARG A 190 -19.53 0.89 -10.90
CA ARG A 190 -19.76 -0.43 -10.31
C ARG A 190 -19.55 -0.38 -8.80
N VAL A 191 -20.60 -0.74 -8.04
CA VAL A 191 -20.62 -0.72 -6.59
C VAL A 191 -20.85 -2.12 -6.06
N LEU A 192 -19.98 -2.64 -5.19
CA LEU A 192 -20.14 -3.94 -4.56
C LEU A 192 -20.82 -3.79 -3.20
N GLY A 193 -22.06 -4.27 -3.12
CA GLY A 193 -22.92 -4.26 -1.95
C GLY A 193 -23.75 -3.00 -1.79
N SER A 194 -23.22 -1.96 -1.17
CA SER A 194 -23.96 -0.71 -0.89
C SER A 194 -23.04 0.52 -0.95
N LEU A 195 -23.60 1.65 -1.35
CA LEU A 195 -22.94 2.95 -1.29
C LEU A 195 -22.63 3.42 0.14
N ASP A 196 -23.28 2.82 1.13
CA ASP A 196 -23.08 3.16 2.56
C ASP A 196 -21.93 2.38 3.20
N ARG A 197 -21.31 1.47 2.47
CA ARG A 197 -20.06 0.81 2.89
C ARG A 197 -18.97 1.84 3.07
N THR A 198 -18.13 1.64 4.09
CA THR A 198 -17.10 2.62 4.43
C THR A 198 -15.69 2.08 4.21
N ARG A 199 -14.80 2.98 3.80
CA ARG A 199 -13.36 2.74 3.70
C ARG A 199 -12.60 3.85 4.40
N ASP A 200 -11.59 3.47 5.15
CA ASP A 200 -10.56 4.40 5.60
C ASP A 200 -9.64 4.64 4.39
N VAL A 201 -9.88 5.77 3.70
CA VAL A 201 -9.13 6.14 2.49
C VAL A 201 -7.95 7.01 2.88
N THR A 202 -6.75 6.53 2.59
CA THR A 202 -5.49 7.18 2.92
C THR A 202 -4.81 7.71 1.66
N ASP A 203 -4.47 9.00 1.64
CA ASP A 203 -3.69 9.59 0.57
C ASP A 203 -2.31 8.92 0.47
N VAL A 204 -1.91 8.52 -0.74
CA VAL A 204 -0.63 7.85 -1.01
C VAL A 204 0.58 8.66 -0.55
N ARG A 205 0.52 10.00 -0.64
CA ARG A 205 1.59 10.90 -0.17
C ARG A 205 1.72 10.81 1.35
N GLN A 206 0.59 10.85 2.06
CA GLN A 206 0.60 10.78 3.52
C GLN A 206 0.93 9.36 4.01
N ALA A 207 0.55 8.32 3.27
CA ALA A 207 0.98 6.96 3.57
C ALA A 207 2.50 6.81 3.42
N ALA A 208 3.09 7.35 2.35
CA ALA A 208 4.54 7.35 2.15
C ALA A 208 5.28 8.19 3.22
N GLN A 209 4.76 9.37 3.58
CA GLN A 209 5.34 10.19 4.65
C GLN A 209 5.31 9.47 6.00
N ALA A 210 4.20 8.80 6.33
CA ALA A 210 4.12 8.03 7.56
C ALA A 210 5.15 6.88 7.60
N MET A 211 5.46 6.26 6.45
CA MET A 211 6.51 5.25 6.36
C MET A 211 7.89 5.84 6.62
N ILE A 212 8.20 7.02 6.07
CA ILE A 212 9.46 7.74 6.29
C ILE A 212 9.61 8.08 7.78
N ASP A 213 8.58 8.68 8.38
CA ASP A 213 8.62 9.10 9.77
C ASP A 213 8.71 7.90 10.74
N LEU A 214 8.05 6.77 10.42
CA LEU A 214 8.17 5.54 11.18
C LEU A 214 9.58 4.93 11.12
N ALA A 215 10.25 5.02 9.98
CA ALA A 215 11.66 4.59 9.88
C ALA A 215 12.55 5.45 10.78
N ALA A 216 12.38 6.77 10.73
CA ALA A 216 13.13 7.73 11.54
C ALA A 216 12.85 7.60 13.05
N SER A 217 11.60 7.27 13.45
CA SER A 217 11.23 7.12 14.87
C SER A 217 11.81 5.88 15.54
N GLY A 218 12.35 4.95 14.76
CA GLY A 218 12.81 3.66 15.28
C GLY A 218 11.67 2.72 15.74
N ALA A 219 10.46 2.96 15.25
CA ALA A 219 9.29 2.13 15.55
C ALA A 219 9.56 0.65 15.29
N GLN A 220 8.96 -0.21 16.11
CA GLN A 220 9.00 -1.66 15.93
C GLN A 220 7.63 -2.29 16.17
N GLY A 221 7.41 -3.47 15.58
CA GLY A 221 6.14 -4.19 15.66
C GLY A 221 5.10 -3.68 14.68
N VAL A 222 3.84 -4.03 14.89
CA VAL A 222 2.74 -3.73 13.96
C VAL A 222 2.24 -2.31 14.14
N VAL A 223 2.01 -1.59 13.03
CA VAL A 223 1.46 -0.22 13.02
C VAL A 223 0.43 -0.07 11.91
N ASN A 224 -0.77 0.37 12.25
CA ASN A 224 -1.79 0.76 11.29
C ASN A 224 -1.43 2.09 10.60
N VAL A 225 -1.53 2.13 9.28
CA VAL A 225 -1.36 3.37 8.49
C VAL A 225 -2.70 3.71 7.84
N GLY A 226 -3.42 4.64 8.44
CA GLY A 226 -4.75 5.06 8.04
C GLY A 226 -5.11 6.40 8.62
N THR A 227 -6.31 6.90 8.28
CA THR A 227 -6.80 8.20 8.76
C THR A 227 -7.54 8.11 10.10
N GLY A 228 -8.09 6.93 10.42
CA GLY A 228 -9.05 6.75 11.51
C GLY A 228 -10.43 7.34 11.20
N ARG A 229 -10.72 7.64 9.93
CA ARG A 229 -12.00 8.17 9.45
C ARG A 229 -12.55 7.33 8.31
N GLY A 230 -13.75 6.79 8.51
CA GLY A 230 -14.45 6.03 7.46
C GLY A 230 -15.13 6.98 6.47
N GLN A 231 -14.82 6.82 5.19
CA GLN A 231 -15.49 7.49 4.09
C GLN A 231 -16.46 6.52 3.41
N THR A 232 -17.71 6.93 3.17
CA THR A 232 -18.66 6.08 2.45
C THR A 232 -18.29 5.99 0.96
N LEU A 233 -18.67 4.90 0.31
CA LEU A 233 -18.53 4.79 -1.14
C LEU A 233 -19.34 5.88 -1.86
N ARG A 234 -20.45 6.31 -1.26
CA ARG A 234 -21.25 7.46 -1.73
C ARG A 234 -20.43 8.76 -1.73
N ALA A 235 -19.72 9.08 -0.65
CA ALA A 235 -18.87 10.27 -0.58
C ALA A 235 -17.71 10.20 -1.60
N LEU A 236 -17.13 9.04 -1.81
CA LEU A 236 -16.09 8.86 -2.81
C LEU A 236 -16.64 9.03 -4.25
N ALA A 237 -17.84 8.52 -4.52
CA ALA A 237 -18.51 8.69 -5.82
C ALA A 237 -18.90 10.16 -6.07
N ALA A 238 -19.36 10.86 -5.03
CA ALA A 238 -19.65 12.30 -5.12
C ALA A 238 -18.38 13.10 -5.49
N ALA A 239 -17.26 12.81 -4.84
CA ALA A 239 -15.99 13.44 -5.17
C ALA A 239 -15.54 13.15 -6.63
N VAL A 240 -15.82 11.95 -7.17
CA VAL A 240 -15.57 11.63 -8.58
C VAL A 240 -16.45 12.50 -9.50
N ALA A 241 -17.76 12.58 -9.21
CA ALA A 241 -18.72 13.36 -9.98
C ALA A 241 -18.34 14.84 -10.02
N GLU A 242 -18.03 15.43 -8.86
CA GLU A 242 -17.66 16.84 -8.72
C GLU A 242 -16.33 17.17 -9.41
N VAL A 243 -15.31 16.31 -9.26
CA VAL A 243 -13.99 16.54 -9.87
C VAL A 243 -14.03 16.43 -11.40
N LEU A 244 -14.88 15.56 -11.94
CA LEU A 244 -15.03 15.39 -13.38
C LEU A 244 -16.16 16.25 -13.99
N ASP A 245 -16.86 17.01 -13.15
CA ASP A 245 -18.04 17.82 -13.55
C ASP A 245 -19.04 17.00 -14.38
N THR A 246 -19.45 15.85 -13.84
CA THR A 246 -20.34 14.91 -14.54
C THR A 246 -21.31 14.23 -13.59
N GLU A 247 -22.50 13.91 -14.08
CA GLU A 247 -23.42 13.05 -13.36
C GLU A 247 -22.96 11.59 -13.42
N VAL A 248 -23.14 10.85 -12.32
CA VAL A 248 -22.77 9.44 -12.24
C VAL A 248 -23.97 8.57 -11.91
N ALA A 249 -24.16 7.52 -12.67
CA ALA A 249 -25.09 6.43 -12.37
C ALA A 249 -24.37 5.31 -11.62
N PHE A 250 -25.13 4.42 -10.98
CA PHE A 250 -24.59 3.30 -10.21
C PHE A 250 -25.10 1.96 -10.71
N ALA A 251 -24.19 1.00 -10.86
CA ALA A 251 -24.49 -0.41 -11.02
C ALA A 251 -24.15 -1.15 -9.73
N VAL A 252 -25.14 -1.44 -8.91
CA VAL A 252 -24.95 -2.11 -7.61
C VAL A 252 -25.06 -3.61 -7.79
N GLU A 253 -24.02 -4.33 -7.36
CA GLU A 253 -23.90 -5.77 -7.42
C GLU A 253 -23.72 -6.38 -6.02
N PRO A 254 -24.08 -7.65 -5.80
CA PRO A 254 -23.78 -8.34 -4.55
C PRO A 254 -22.30 -8.31 -4.22
N ALA A 255 -21.97 -8.01 -2.98
CA ALA A 255 -20.57 -8.04 -2.56
C ALA A 255 -20.11 -9.47 -2.27
N PRO A 256 -18.96 -9.90 -2.78
CA PRO A 256 -18.37 -11.17 -2.40
C PRO A 256 -18.02 -11.18 -0.89
N ARG A 257 -17.97 -12.37 -0.28
CA ARG A 257 -17.71 -12.53 1.16
C ARG A 257 -16.39 -11.95 1.62
N ILE A 258 -15.41 -11.89 0.72
CA ILE A 258 -14.08 -11.30 1.00
C ILE A 258 -14.09 -9.77 1.07
N GLU A 259 -15.16 -9.13 0.61
CA GLU A 259 -15.27 -7.66 0.57
C GLU A 259 -15.85 -7.17 1.90
N PRO A 260 -15.06 -6.48 2.77
CA PRO A 260 -15.54 -6.04 4.07
C PRO A 260 -16.60 -4.95 3.94
N GLY A 261 -17.61 -4.96 4.83
CA GLY A 261 -18.61 -3.89 4.92
C GLY A 261 -18.00 -2.54 5.29
N ALA A 262 -17.02 -2.56 6.18
CA ALA A 262 -16.29 -1.38 6.63
C ALA A 262 -14.82 -1.70 6.86
N SER A 263 -13.95 -0.69 6.66
CA SER A 263 -12.57 -0.69 7.15
C SER A 263 -12.28 0.64 7.84
N LEU A 264 -11.65 0.59 9.01
CA LEU A 264 -11.36 1.77 9.82
C LEU A 264 -10.15 1.50 10.72
N ALA A 265 -9.14 2.35 10.66
CA ALA A 265 -7.90 2.24 11.43
C ALA A 265 -8.06 2.80 12.85
N ASP A 266 -7.57 2.12 13.85
CA ASP A 266 -7.15 2.77 15.07
C ASP A 266 -5.76 3.38 14.83
N THR A 267 -5.65 4.69 14.95
CA THR A 267 -4.41 5.43 14.65
C THR A 267 -3.67 5.91 15.89
N ARG A 268 -4.08 5.47 17.09
CA ARG A 268 -3.47 5.94 18.35
C ARG A 268 -2.00 5.56 18.43
N ARG A 269 -1.67 4.32 18.05
CA ARG A 269 -0.27 3.85 18.00
C ARG A 269 0.56 4.66 17.00
N LEU A 270 0.07 4.87 15.79
CA LEU A 270 0.75 5.69 14.79
C LEU A 270 1.05 7.08 15.35
N ARG A 271 0.03 7.76 15.90
CA ARG A 271 0.21 9.10 16.49
C ARG A 271 1.18 9.13 17.68
N SER A 272 1.23 8.08 18.48
CA SER A 272 2.18 8.02 19.59
C SER A 272 3.64 7.87 19.11
N LEU A 273 3.86 7.28 17.93
CA LEU A 273 5.18 7.03 17.36
C LEU A 273 5.72 8.20 16.54
N ILE A 274 4.86 8.88 15.78
CA ILE A 274 5.28 9.95 14.84
C ILE A 274 4.60 11.30 15.06
N GLY A 275 3.76 11.44 16.09
CA GLY A 275 3.09 12.70 16.46
C GLY A 275 1.84 13.05 15.64
N TRP A 276 1.55 12.34 14.54
CA TRP A 276 0.42 12.64 13.65
C TRP A 276 -0.18 11.38 13.02
N SER A 277 -1.28 11.53 12.30
CA SER A 277 -1.86 10.49 11.45
C SER A 277 -2.39 11.11 10.15
N PRO A 278 -2.48 10.33 9.05
CA PRO A 278 -3.00 10.80 7.77
C PRO A 278 -4.37 11.49 7.87
N ARG A 279 -4.56 12.52 7.04
CA ARG A 279 -5.84 13.21 6.86
C ARG A 279 -6.11 13.32 5.37
N THR A 280 -7.11 12.64 4.87
CA THR A 280 -7.40 12.59 3.44
C THR A 280 -8.48 13.60 3.08
N ASP A 281 -8.16 14.53 2.19
CA ASP A 281 -9.13 15.28 1.41
C ASP A 281 -9.47 14.46 0.16
N LEU A 282 -10.72 13.97 0.07
CA LEU A 282 -11.15 13.11 -1.04
C LEU A 282 -11.10 13.84 -2.38
N HIS A 283 -11.49 15.10 -2.44
CA HIS A 283 -11.52 15.87 -3.69
C HIS A 283 -10.10 16.09 -4.22
N ASP A 284 -9.16 16.41 -3.33
CA ASP A 284 -7.76 16.59 -3.73
C ASP A 284 -7.15 15.27 -4.22
N VAL A 285 -7.37 14.17 -3.52
CA VAL A 285 -6.91 12.82 -3.93
C VAL A 285 -7.49 12.43 -5.28
N VAL A 286 -8.81 12.58 -5.47
CA VAL A 286 -9.50 12.25 -6.72
C VAL A 286 -9.00 13.13 -7.86
N ARG A 287 -8.83 14.44 -7.65
CA ARG A 287 -8.31 15.40 -8.64
C ARG A 287 -6.92 15.01 -9.11
N ARG A 288 -5.99 14.72 -8.18
CA ARG A 288 -4.62 14.31 -8.51
C ARG A 288 -4.59 12.97 -9.24
N GLN A 289 -5.40 12.01 -8.81
CA GLN A 289 -5.50 10.71 -9.47
C GLN A 289 -6.11 10.84 -10.87
N ALA A 290 -7.15 11.67 -11.03
CA ALA A 290 -7.75 11.96 -12.33
C ALA A 290 -6.76 12.64 -13.29
N ALA A 291 -5.96 13.59 -12.81
CA ALA A 291 -4.93 14.25 -13.61
C ALA A 291 -3.83 13.28 -14.06
N ALA A 292 -3.39 12.38 -13.17
CA ALA A 292 -2.35 11.39 -13.47
C ALA A 292 -2.82 10.27 -14.42
N ALA A 293 -4.13 10.00 -14.46
CA ALA A 293 -4.74 8.97 -15.31
C ALA A 293 -5.16 9.49 -16.71
N ARG A 294 -4.80 10.72 -17.09
CA ARG A 294 -4.99 11.18 -18.47
C ARG A 294 -4.10 10.38 -19.40
N PRO A 295 -4.61 9.90 -20.56
CA PRO A 295 -3.76 9.27 -21.56
C PRO A 295 -2.66 10.25 -21.98
N LEU A 296 -1.46 9.72 -22.23
CA LEU A 296 -0.36 10.45 -22.90
C LEU A 296 -0.69 10.75 -24.39
N LEU A 297 -1.95 11.02 -24.70
CA LEU A 297 -2.44 11.40 -26.03
C LEU A 297 -2.73 12.90 -25.96
N GLU A 298 -1.71 13.70 -26.20
CA GLU A 298 -1.73 15.05 -26.77
C GLU A 298 -0.40 15.74 -26.49
N VAL A 299 0.67 15.21 -27.07
CA VAL A 299 1.80 16.03 -27.51
C VAL A 299 2.10 15.57 -28.94
N ALA A 300 1.38 16.14 -29.87
CA ALA A 300 1.74 16.18 -31.30
C ALA A 300 2.34 17.55 -31.58
#